data_dcecbbd2f65b6952bb179cf0a3ca0167
#
_entry.id   dcecbbd2f65b6952bb179cf0a3ca0167
#
_cell.length_a   1.000
_cell.length_b   1.000
_cell.length_c   1.000
_cell.angle_alpha   90.00
_cell.angle_beta   90.00
_cell.angle_gamma   90.00
#
_symmetry.space_group_name_H-M   'P 1'
#
loop_
_entity.id
_entity.type
_entity.pdbx_description
1 polymer ?
#
loop_
_entity_poly.entity_id
_entity_poly.type
_entity_poly.pdbx_seq_one_letter_code
_entity_poly.pdbx_strand_id
1 'polypeptide(L)'
;HYPFLFFVHEDVKFHSVGWGKCIEKKLKEPDCGVIGFAGSKVKLKCYSGWGDVYKWDVIFYYQSVGTETQFRVASVTMEHPFKEVLVLDGFAMFVRKDVWAKYPFDEELLTGFHCYDLDFTLQIAADRCYKNYVCCSSEVLIEHSSQGNFNQSWYQDTIKMHKLKWNKMLPMKIEGFELGEKEMRKQEEYT
;
A
#
# COMPACT_ATOMS: atom_id res chain seq x y z
N HIS A 1 -23.61 -0.27 9.32
CA HIS A 1 -23.39 -1.03 10.56
C HIS A 1 -22.28 -2.08 10.45
N TYR A 2 -21.43 -2.01 9.40
CA TYR A 2 -20.32 -2.94 9.22
C TYR A 2 -19.05 -2.38 9.89
N PRO A 3 -18.29 -3.20 10.65
CA PRO A 3 -17.08 -2.75 11.35
C PRO A 3 -15.86 -2.63 10.42
N PHE A 4 -15.92 -3.25 9.25
CA PHE A 4 -14.83 -3.27 8.27
C PHE A 4 -15.29 -2.67 6.95
N LEU A 5 -14.37 -1.99 6.26
CA LEU A 5 -14.54 -1.42 4.94
C LEU A 5 -13.57 -2.11 3.97
N PHE A 6 -14.02 -2.25 2.74
CA PHE A 6 -13.21 -2.78 1.67
C PHE A 6 -13.26 -1.83 0.46
N PHE A 7 -12.15 -1.19 0.19
CA PHE A 7 -11.93 -0.37 -0.99
C PHE A 7 -11.27 -1.26 -2.06
N VAL A 8 -11.88 -1.38 -3.21
CA VAL A 8 -11.43 -2.32 -4.25
C VAL A 8 -11.69 -1.75 -5.64
N HIS A 9 -10.74 -1.93 -6.54
CA HIS A 9 -10.92 -1.62 -7.95
C HIS A 9 -11.90 -2.61 -8.60
N GLU A 10 -12.58 -2.17 -9.64
CA GLU A 10 -13.59 -2.97 -10.36
C GLU A 10 -13.00 -4.15 -11.15
N ASP A 11 -11.70 -4.11 -11.43
CA ASP A 11 -10.94 -5.13 -12.16
C ASP A 11 -10.20 -6.13 -11.27
N VAL A 12 -10.66 -6.28 -10.03
CA VAL A 12 -10.13 -7.23 -9.05
C VAL A 12 -10.99 -8.50 -8.96
N LYS A 13 -10.33 -9.66 -8.90
CA LYS A 13 -10.98 -10.96 -8.74
C LYS A 13 -10.35 -11.77 -7.61
N PHE A 14 -11.18 -12.38 -6.77
CA PHE A 14 -10.74 -13.34 -5.75
C PHE A 14 -10.82 -14.77 -6.28
N HIS A 15 -9.74 -15.53 -6.14
CA HIS A 15 -9.66 -16.95 -6.52
C HIS A 15 -9.90 -17.90 -5.35
N SER A 16 -9.81 -17.41 -4.12
CA SER A 16 -10.00 -18.22 -2.91
C SER A 16 -11.42 -18.10 -2.38
N VAL A 17 -11.97 -19.18 -1.87
CA VAL A 17 -13.25 -19.21 -1.15
C VAL A 17 -12.99 -18.96 0.34
N GLY A 18 -13.81 -18.11 0.97
CA GLY A 18 -13.71 -17.84 2.40
C GLY A 18 -12.54 -16.93 2.82
N TRP A 19 -11.89 -16.28 1.87
CA TRP A 19 -10.78 -15.34 2.07
C TRP A 19 -11.04 -14.28 3.16
N GLY A 20 -12.28 -13.83 3.32
CA GLY A 20 -12.65 -12.80 4.30
C GLY A 20 -12.35 -13.20 5.75
N LYS A 21 -12.37 -14.48 6.10
CA LYS A 21 -12.07 -14.96 7.46
C LYS A 21 -10.61 -14.67 7.87
N CYS A 22 -9.66 -14.88 6.96
CA CYS A 22 -8.25 -14.60 7.19
C CYS A 22 -8.03 -13.09 7.39
N ILE A 23 -8.61 -12.26 6.51
CA ILE A 23 -8.54 -10.79 6.58
C ILE A 23 -9.21 -10.27 7.86
N GLU A 24 -10.44 -10.74 8.18
CA GLU A 24 -11.18 -10.32 9.38
C GLU A 24 -10.39 -10.62 10.66
N LYS A 25 -9.76 -11.79 10.74
CA LYS A 25 -8.93 -12.17 11.90
C LYS A 25 -7.81 -11.17 12.13
N LYS A 26 -7.10 -10.76 11.07
CA LYS A 26 -6.01 -9.78 11.16
C LYS A 26 -6.51 -8.37 11.48
N LEU A 27 -7.63 -7.94 10.88
CA LEU A 27 -8.23 -6.63 11.16
C LEU A 27 -8.69 -6.46 12.62
N LYS A 28 -8.96 -7.56 13.34
CA LYS A 28 -9.32 -7.52 14.78
C LYS A 28 -8.13 -7.26 15.69
N GLU A 29 -6.89 -7.36 15.20
CA GLU A 29 -5.71 -6.97 15.98
C GLU A 29 -5.72 -5.45 16.20
N PRO A 30 -5.50 -4.96 17.44
CA PRO A 30 -5.71 -3.56 17.79
C PRO A 30 -4.79 -2.60 17.04
N ASP A 31 -3.59 -3.05 16.67
CA ASP A 31 -2.58 -2.29 15.91
C ASP A 31 -2.69 -2.44 14.39
N CYS A 32 -3.65 -3.22 13.88
CA CYS A 32 -3.84 -3.37 12.45
C CYS A 32 -4.47 -2.12 11.86
N GLY A 33 -3.76 -1.47 10.94
CA GLY A 33 -4.21 -0.35 10.12
C GLY A 33 -4.93 -0.83 8.87
N VAL A 34 -4.19 -0.93 7.77
CA VAL A 34 -4.72 -1.36 6.46
C VAL A 34 -4.08 -2.67 6.03
N ILE A 35 -4.84 -3.53 5.37
CA ILE A 35 -4.35 -4.73 4.71
C ILE A 35 -4.54 -4.57 3.20
N GLY A 36 -3.44 -4.75 2.43
CA GLY A 36 -3.44 -4.79 0.97
C GLY A 36 -2.69 -6.01 0.44
N PHE A 37 -2.27 -5.97 -0.84
CA PHE A 37 -1.61 -7.10 -1.50
C PHE A 37 -0.30 -6.73 -2.20
N ALA A 38 -0.01 -5.44 -2.30
CA ALA A 38 1.25 -4.90 -2.76
C ALA A 38 1.57 -3.61 -1.99
N GLY A 39 2.85 -3.40 -1.70
CA GLY A 39 3.29 -2.22 -0.98
C GLY A 39 4.80 -2.22 -0.74
N SER A 40 5.29 -1.21 -0.03
CA SER A 40 6.71 -1.07 0.28
C SER A 40 6.95 -0.74 1.75
N LYS A 41 8.07 -1.19 2.28
CA LYS A 41 8.53 -0.90 3.65
C LYS A 41 9.06 0.52 3.82
N VAL A 42 9.28 1.22 2.73
CA VAL A 42 9.88 2.56 2.69
C VAL A 42 9.15 3.40 1.66
N LYS A 43 8.98 4.70 1.95
CA LYS A 43 8.62 5.71 0.94
C LYS A 43 9.68 6.81 0.94
N LEU A 44 10.31 7.00 -0.21
CA LEU A 44 11.33 8.02 -0.43
C LEU A 44 10.69 9.38 -0.77
N LYS A 45 11.50 10.44 -0.81
CA LYS A 45 11.06 11.78 -1.25
C LYS A 45 10.80 11.89 -2.74
N CYS A 46 11.33 10.96 -3.56
CA CYS A 46 11.14 11.01 -5.00
C CYS A 46 9.66 10.93 -5.38
N TYR A 47 9.31 11.64 -6.45
CA TYR A 47 7.94 11.68 -6.99
C TYR A 47 7.61 10.38 -7.71
N SER A 48 7.31 9.34 -6.96
CA SER A 48 7.07 7.98 -7.42
C SER A 48 5.88 7.38 -6.70
N GLY A 49 5.46 6.22 -7.15
CA GLY A 49 4.47 5.38 -6.45
C GLY A 49 5.04 4.75 -5.17
N TRP A 50 4.53 3.57 -4.82
CA TRP A 50 4.96 2.83 -3.63
C TRP A 50 6.29 2.09 -3.85
N GLY A 51 6.59 1.62 -5.06
CA GLY A 51 7.72 0.76 -5.41
C GLY A 51 8.99 1.52 -5.79
N ASP A 52 9.55 2.34 -4.90
CA ASP A 52 10.77 3.12 -5.17
C ASP A 52 12.02 2.24 -5.36
N VAL A 53 12.11 1.15 -4.60
CA VAL A 53 13.21 0.19 -4.65
C VAL A 53 12.67 -1.21 -4.45
N TYR A 54 12.65 -2.01 -5.51
CA TYR A 54 12.04 -3.34 -5.56
C TYR A 54 12.39 -4.28 -4.39
N LYS A 55 13.62 -4.22 -3.87
CA LYS A 55 14.03 -5.05 -2.71
C LYS A 55 13.30 -4.73 -1.40
N TRP A 56 12.59 -3.60 -1.33
CA TRP A 56 11.80 -3.18 -0.17
C TRP A 56 10.32 -3.49 -0.33
N ASP A 57 9.94 -3.89 -1.54
CA ASP A 57 8.56 -4.19 -1.85
C ASP A 57 8.14 -5.53 -1.27
N VAL A 58 6.90 -5.61 -0.88
CA VAL A 58 6.19 -6.82 -0.51
C VAL A 58 5.01 -6.98 -1.46
N ILE A 59 5.00 -8.05 -2.23
CA ILE A 59 4.03 -8.27 -3.30
C ILE A 59 3.50 -9.71 -3.22
N PHE A 60 2.17 -9.88 -3.30
CA PHE A 60 1.56 -11.20 -3.32
C PHE A 60 0.19 -11.17 -4.00
N TYR A 61 0.15 -11.22 -5.33
CA TYR A 61 -1.08 -11.26 -6.10
C TYR A 61 -0.84 -11.73 -7.53
N TYR A 62 -1.91 -12.10 -8.25
CA TYR A 62 -1.88 -12.33 -9.70
C TYR A 62 -2.13 -11.02 -10.43
N GLN A 63 -1.27 -10.70 -11.39
CA GLN A 63 -1.48 -9.58 -12.32
C GLN A 63 -1.83 -10.11 -13.69
N SER A 64 -2.94 -9.63 -14.24
CA SER A 64 -3.37 -9.96 -15.59
C SER A 64 -3.28 -8.75 -16.50
N VAL A 65 -2.73 -8.99 -17.71
CA VAL A 65 -2.57 -7.98 -18.75
C VAL A 65 -2.97 -8.62 -20.09
N GLY A 66 -4.09 -8.20 -20.66
CA GLY A 66 -4.66 -8.86 -21.82
C GLY A 66 -5.00 -10.31 -21.51
N THR A 67 -4.36 -11.26 -22.18
CA THR A 67 -4.54 -12.71 -21.98
C THR A 67 -3.49 -13.35 -21.06
N GLU A 68 -2.50 -12.58 -20.60
CA GLU A 68 -1.42 -13.10 -19.77
C GLU A 68 -1.72 -12.84 -18.30
N THR A 69 -1.52 -13.86 -17.46
CA THR A 69 -1.62 -13.78 -16.01
C THR A 69 -0.30 -14.23 -15.39
N GLN A 70 0.26 -13.40 -14.51
CA GLN A 70 1.52 -13.68 -13.82
C GLN A 70 1.33 -13.56 -12.31
N PHE A 71 1.86 -14.52 -11.56
CA PHE A 71 1.93 -14.41 -10.11
C PHE A 71 3.09 -13.49 -9.72
N ARG A 72 2.74 -12.36 -9.12
CA ARG A 72 3.70 -11.37 -8.62
C ARG A 72 3.99 -11.65 -7.17
N VAL A 73 5.26 -11.89 -6.86
CA VAL A 73 5.70 -12.21 -5.50
C VAL A 73 7.05 -11.56 -5.21
N ALA A 74 7.15 -10.85 -4.09
CA ALA A 74 8.40 -10.28 -3.59
C ALA A 74 8.42 -10.22 -2.07
N SER A 75 9.59 -10.50 -1.47
CA SER A 75 9.86 -10.42 -0.02
C SER A 75 8.87 -11.20 0.88
N VAL A 76 8.33 -12.31 0.38
CA VAL A 76 7.34 -13.14 1.06
C VAL A 76 8.01 -14.36 1.70
N THR A 77 7.59 -14.70 2.91
CA THR A 77 7.87 -15.98 3.56
C THR A 77 6.54 -16.59 4.01
N MET A 78 6.36 -17.89 3.79
CA MET A 78 5.09 -18.58 4.11
C MET A 78 4.81 -18.68 5.62
N GLU A 79 5.82 -18.49 6.46
CA GLU A 79 5.68 -18.55 7.92
C GLU A 79 4.85 -17.40 8.52
N HIS A 80 4.80 -16.28 7.83
CA HIS A 80 4.08 -15.06 8.27
C HIS A 80 3.15 -14.58 7.16
N PRO A 81 1.85 -14.87 7.25
CA PRO A 81 0.90 -14.54 6.21
C PRO A 81 0.62 -13.04 6.04
N PHE A 82 1.07 -12.20 6.97
CA PHE A 82 0.98 -10.74 6.91
C PHE A 82 2.36 -10.13 7.11
N LYS A 83 2.78 -9.29 6.17
CA LYS A 83 4.06 -8.59 6.21
C LYS A 83 3.84 -7.10 6.40
N GLU A 84 4.47 -6.52 7.43
CA GLU A 84 4.40 -5.09 7.69
C GLU A 84 5.03 -4.30 6.54
N VAL A 85 4.32 -3.26 6.11
CA VAL A 85 4.74 -2.28 5.10
C VAL A 85 4.38 -0.87 5.56
N LEU A 86 5.02 0.13 4.97
CA LEU A 86 4.72 1.53 5.22
C LEU A 86 3.52 2.00 4.38
N VAL A 87 3.58 1.70 3.09
CA VAL A 87 2.59 2.13 2.08
C VAL A 87 2.05 0.93 1.31
N LEU A 88 0.83 1.07 0.80
CA LEU A 88 0.14 0.05 0.02
C LEU A 88 -0.30 0.61 -1.33
N ASP A 89 -0.47 -0.27 -2.30
CA ASP A 89 -1.19 -0.05 -3.55
C ASP A 89 -2.69 -0.11 -3.30
N GLY A 90 -3.43 0.79 -3.93
CA GLY A 90 -4.85 1.03 -3.71
C GLY A 90 -5.81 0.05 -4.37
N PHE A 91 -5.34 -0.90 -5.21
CA PHE A 91 -6.26 -1.75 -5.95
C PHE A 91 -7.17 -2.62 -5.06
N ALA A 92 -6.72 -2.95 -3.84
CA ALA A 92 -7.54 -3.65 -2.85
C ALA A 92 -7.02 -3.37 -1.44
N MET A 93 -7.82 -2.68 -0.62
CA MET A 93 -7.48 -2.30 0.74
C MET A 93 -8.61 -2.63 1.71
N PHE A 94 -8.28 -3.36 2.78
CA PHE A 94 -9.19 -3.65 3.89
C PHE A 94 -8.80 -2.82 5.10
N VAL A 95 -9.77 -2.19 5.74
CA VAL A 95 -9.53 -1.35 6.92
C VAL A 95 -10.70 -1.43 7.90
N ARG A 96 -10.43 -1.22 9.18
CA ARG A 96 -11.50 -1.00 10.16
C ARG A 96 -12.15 0.36 9.93
N LYS A 97 -13.46 0.40 10.14
CA LYS A 97 -14.22 1.64 9.97
C LYS A 97 -13.78 2.76 10.94
N ASP A 98 -13.39 2.42 12.17
CA ASP A 98 -12.87 3.38 13.15
C ASP A 98 -11.52 3.96 12.76
N VAL A 99 -10.62 3.15 12.16
CA VAL A 99 -9.34 3.61 11.62
C VAL A 99 -9.57 4.54 10.43
N TRP A 100 -10.42 4.15 9.48
CA TRP A 100 -10.77 5.01 8.33
C TRP A 100 -11.42 6.33 8.77
N ALA A 101 -12.31 6.30 9.77
CA ALA A 101 -12.94 7.52 10.28
C ALA A 101 -11.95 8.48 10.94
N LYS A 102 -10.85 7.96 11.51
CA LYS A 102 -9.77 8.77 12.08
C LYS A 102 -8.84 9.35 11.00
N TYR A 103 -8.63 8.63 9.91
CA TYR A 103 -7.75 8.99 8.79
C TYR A 103 -8.51 8.89 7.47
N PRO A 104 -9.47 9.76 7.17
CA PRO A 104 -10.19 9.71 5.91
C PRO A 104 -9.27 10.04 4.73
N PHE A 105 -9.71 9.69 3.52
CA PHE A 105 -9.06 10.16 2.31
C PHE A 105 -9.03 11.69 2.25
N ASP A 106 -7.93 12.27 1.78
CA ASP A 106 -7.75 13.71 1.64
C ASP A 106 -8.40 14.22 0.34
N GLU A 107 -9.70 14.50 0.40
CA GLU A 107 -10.49 14.93 -0.74
C GLU A 107 -10.26 16.42 -1.11
N GLU A 108 -9.55 17.18 -0.26
CA GLU A 108 -9.20 18.58 -0.54
C GLU A 108 -7.93 18.68 -1.38
N LEU A 109 -6.91 17.89 -1.05
CA LEU A 109 -5.63 17.91 -1.76
C LEU A 109 -5.62 16.97 -2.98
N LEU A 110 -6.17 15.77 -2.84
CA LEU A 110 -6.13 14.70 -3.83
C LEU A 110 -7.52 14.51 -4.45
N THR A 111 -7.89 15.44 -5.31
CA THR A 111 -9.19 15.45 -5.99
C THR A 111 -9.26 14.52 -7.21
N GLY A 112 -8.13 13.91 -7.60
CA GLY A 112 -8.00 12.99 -8.73
C GLY A 112 -8.08 11.52 -8.30
N PHE A 113 -7.72 10.65 -9.25
CA PHE A 113 -7.73 9.20 -9.04
C PHE A 113 -6.45 8.66 -8.38
N HIS A 114 -5.36 9.45 -8.34
CA HIS A 114 -4.03 8.95 -7.96
C HIS A 114 -3.60 9.39 -6.57
N CYS A 115 -2.68 8.61 -5.98
CA CYS A 115 -2.00 8.86 -4.71
C CYS A 115 -2.90 8.86 -3.45
N TYR A 116 -4.19 8.61 -3.56
CA TYR A 116 -5.09 8.48 -2.40
C TYR A 116 -4.66 7.32 -1.48
N ASP A 117 -4.17 6.25 -2.06
CA ASP A 117 -3.67 5.04 -1.41
C ASP A 117 -2.38 5.28 -0.63
N LEU A 118 -1.42 5.95 -1.27
CA LEU A 118 -0.15 6.34 -0.64
C LEU A 118 -0.40 7.32 0.52
N ASP A 119 -1.19 8.35 0.29
CA ASP A 119 -1.52 9.34 1.31
C ASP A 119 -2.24 8.71 2.50
N PHE A 120 -3.26 7.90 2.24
CA PHE A 120 -4.05 7.21 3.25
C PHE A 120 -3.18 6.30 4.12
N THR A 121 -2.35 5.47 3.52
CA THR A 121 -1.49 4.54 4.24
C THR A 121 -0.36 5.24 4.98
N LEU A 122 0.18 6.34 4.44
CA LEU A 122 1.15 7.19 5.13
C LEU A 122 0.54 7.88 6.37
N GLN A 123 -0.69 8.40 6.29
CA GLN A 123 -1.37 8.99 7.44
C GLN A 123 -1.47 8.01 8.61
N ILE A 124 -1.88 6.77 8.32
CA ILE A 124 -2.04 5.71 9.30
C ILE A 124 -0.68 5.31 9.91
N ALA A 125 0.35 5.12 9.06
CA ALA A 125 1.68 4.75 9.51
C ALA A 125 2.39 5.86 10.32
N ALA A 126 2.11 7.13 10.00
CA ALA A 126 2.72 8.28 10.68
C ALA A 126 2.29 8.42 12.15
N ASP A 127 1.09 7.98 12.50
CA ASP A 127 0.59 7.95 13.89
C ASP A 127 1.34 6.93 14.77
N ARG A 128 1.97 5.91 14.18
CA ARG A 128 2.67 4.81 14.87
C ARG A 128 1.80 3.97 15.81
N CYS A 129 0.51 4.26 15.92
CA CYS A 129 -0.45 3.43 16.64
C CYS A 129 -0.91 2.24 15.81
N TYR A 130 -0.77 2.34 14.50
CA TYR A 130 -1.23 1.33 13.55
C TYR A 130 -0.14 0.97 12.55
N LYS A 131 -0.24 -0.25 12.04
CA LYS A 131 0.66 -0.84 11.06
C LYS A 131 -0.11 -1.28 9.82
N ASN A 132 0.43 -1.02 8.65
CA ASN A 132 -0.11 -1.51 7.39
C ASN A 132 0.52 -2.86 7.03
N TYR A 133 -0.23 -3.71 6.35
CA TYR A 133 0.22 -5.06 6.02
C TYR A 133 -0.10 -5.45 4.59
N VAL A 134 0.82 -6.19 3.96
CA VAL A 134 0.51 -6.99 2.77
C VAL A 134 0.09 -8.38 3.22
N CYS A 135 -1.07 -8.85 2.75
CA CYS A 135 -1.52 -10.22 2.92
C CYS A 135 -0.77 -11.14 1.95
N CYS A 136 0.02 -12.06 2.50
CA CYS A 136 0.80 -13.06 1.77
C CYS A 136 0.26 -14.49 1.98
N SER A 137 -1.00 -14.62 2.38
CA SER A 137 -1.63 -15.91 2.65
C SER A 137 -2.09 -16.60 1.38
N SER A 138 -1.77 -17.86 1.22
CA SER A 138 -2.35 -18.69 0.14
C SER A 138 -3.87 -18.90 0.27
N GLU A 139 -4.45 -18.59 1.44
CA GLU A 139 -5.90 -18.60 1.65
C GLU A 139 -6.59 -17.37 1.01
N VAL A 140 -5.81 -16.37 0.58
CA VAL A 140 -6.32 -15.11 0.02
C VAL A 140 -5.63 -14.83 -1.29
N LEU A 141 -6.03 -15.53 -2.34
CA LEU A 141 -5.49 -15.33 -3.69
C LEU A 141 -6.35 -14.33 -4.45
N ILE A 142 -5.74 -13.23 -4.87
CA ILE A 142 -6.37 -12.12 -5.56
C ILE A 142 -5.68 -11.87 -6.92
N GLU A 143 -6.45 -11.44 -7.90
CA GLU A 143 -5.99 -11.04 -9.23
C GLU A 143 -6.41 -9.60 -9.50
N HIS A 144 -5.48 -8.81 -10.06
CA HIS A 144 -5.72 -7.44 -10.51
C HIS A 144 -5.43 -7.34 -12.01
N SER A 145 -6.43 -6.93 -12.79
CA SER A 145 -6.39 -6.93 -14.25
C SER A 145 -6.01 -5.56 -14.81
N SER A 146 -4.86 -5.00 -14.36
CA SER A 146 -4.40 -3.66 -14.73
C SER A 146 -2.89 -3.59 -14.90
N GLN A 147 -2.42 -2.59 -15.67
CA GLN A 147 -0.98 -2.28 -15.84
C GLN A 147 -0.54 -1.03 -15.08
N GLY A 148 -1.45 -0.34 -14.43
CA GLY A 148 -1.25 1.01 -13.92
C GLY A 148 -1.28 2.08 -15.04
N ASN A 149 -1.62 3.30 -14.66
CA ASN A 149 -1.68 4.44 -15.57
C ASN A 149 -0.84 5.59 -15.02
N PHE A 150 0.41 5.69 -15.49
CA PHE A 150 1.38 6.72 -15.06
C PHE A 150 1.36 7.93 -15.99
N ASN A 151 0.18 8.50 -16.21
CA ASN A 151 -0.02 9.67 -17.07
C ASN A 151 0.35 10.98 -16.36
N GLN A 152 0.11 12.13 -17.03
CA GLN A 152 0.40 13.44 -16.48
C GLN A 152 -0.42 13.76 -15.22
N SER A 153 -1.65 13.27 -15.11
CA SER A 153 -2.48 13.44 -13.91
C SER A 153 -1.84 12.73 -12.71
N TRP A 154 -1.37 11.48 -12.90
CA TRP A 154 -0.61 10.76 -11.87
C TRP A 154 0.61 11.55 -11.39
N TYR A 155 1.39 12.11 -12.32
CA TYR A 155 2.57 12.90 -11.98
C TYR A 155 2.21 14.18 -11.18
N GLN A 156 1.14 14.87 -11.56
CA GLN A 156 0.67 16.07 -10.85
C GLN A 156 0.21 15.74 -9.43
N ASP A 157 -0.58 14.68 -9.24
CA ASP A 157 -1.05 14.27 -7.92
C ASP A 157 0.12 13.78 -7.04
N THR A 158 1.10 13.10 -7.64
CA THR A 158 2.34 12.70 -6.95
C THR A 158 3.12 13.92 -6.45
N ILE A 159 3.30 14.95 -7.27
CA ILE A 159 3.96 16.20 -6.86
C ILE A 159 3.18 16.88 -5.75
N LYS A 160 1.85 17.01 -5.86
CA LYS A 160 1.02 17.64 -4.83
C LYS A 160 1.18 16.93 -3.48
N MET A 161 1.01 15.61 -3.47
CA MET A 161 1.14 14.80 -2.27
C MET A 161 2.50 15.01 -1.60
N HIS A 162 3.59 14.88 -2.36
CA HIS A 162 4.95 14.99 -1.83
C HIS A 162 5.26 16.42 -1.35
N LYS A 163 5.04 17.44 -2.19
CA LYS A 163 5.43 18.82 -1.86
C LYS A 163 4.57 19.47 -0.79
N LEU A 164 3.24 19.28 -0.87
CA LEU A 164 2.33 20.04 -0.04
C LEU A 164 2.03 19.36 1.30
N LYS A 165 2.10 18.02 1.35
CA LYS A 165 1.75 17.28 2.57
C LYS A 165 2.95 16.57 3.20
N TRP A 166 3.72 15.80 2.45
CA TRP A 166 4.69 14.86 3.01
C TRP A 166 6.16 15.31 2.96
N ASN A 167 6.49 16.43 2.36
CA ASN A 167 7.87 16.89 2.12
C ASN A 167 8.75 16.88 3.37
N LYS A 168 8.21 17.28 4.52
CA LYS A 168 8.96 17.38 5.79
C LYS A 168 9.10 16.03 6.51
N MET A 169 8.23 15.06 6.18
CA MET A 169 8.19 13.76 6.86
C MET A 169 8.91 12.67 6.08
N LEU A 170 8.94 12.77 4.75
CA LEU A 170 9.67 11.80 3.92
C LEU A 170 11.19 12.07 3.99
N PRO A 171 12.01 11.03 3.95
CA PRO A 171 11.65 9.62 3.80
C PRO A 171 11.07 9.02 5.07
N MET A 172 10.13 8.10 4.91
CA MET A 172 9.57 7.29 5.98
C MET A 172 9.86 5.81 5.76
N LYS A 173 9.92 5.05 6.84
CA LYS A 173 10.15 3.61 6.84
C LYS A 173 9.45 2.93 8.01
N ILE A 174 9.20 1.63 7.90
CA ILE A 174 8.72 0.84 9.05
C ILE A 174 9.78 0.78 10.14
N GLU A 175 9.35 0.53 11.36
CA GLU A 175 10.23 0.41 12.52
C GLU A 175 11.22 -0.77 12.36
N GLY A 176 12.45 -0.57 12.82
CA GLY A 176 13.50 -1.60 12.72
C GLY A 176 14.06 -1.85 11.31
N PHE A 177 13.57 -1.14 10.30
CA PHE A 177 14.12 -1.26 8.93
C PHE A 177 15.25 -0.26 8.72
N GLU A 178 16.43 -0.73 8.26
CA GLU A 178 17.56 0.13 7.98
C GLU A 178 17.70 0.44 6.49
N LEU A 179 17.89 1.72 6.18
CA LEU A 179 18.26 2.19 4.84
C LEU A 179 19.78 2.17 4.72
N GLY A 180 20.28 1.53 3.67
CA GLY A 180 21.71 1.57 3.37
C GLY A 180 22.15 2.97 2.92
N GLU A 181 23.44 3.30 3.10
CA GLU A 181 24.00 4.61 2.72
C GLU A 181 23.78 4.95 1.24
N LYS A 182 23.80 3.93 0.36
CA LYS A 182 23.62 4.11 -1.09
C LYS A 182 22.19 4.55 -1.44
N GLU A 183 21.21 4.07 -0.70
CA GLU A 183 19.80 4.45 -0.86
C GLU A 183 19.54 5.85 -0.28
N MET A 184 20.22 6.21 0.81
CA MET A 184 20.14 7.56 1.37
C MET A 184 20.72 8.61 0.41
N ARG A 185 21.81 8.34 -0.30
CA ARG A 185 22.40 9.26 -1.30
C ARG A 185 21.48 9.47 -2.50
N LYS A 186 20.76 8.44 -2.97
CA LYS A 186 19.78 8.60 -4.04
C LYS A 186 18.65 9.59 -3.71
N GLN A 187 18.37 9.84 -2.44
CA GLN A 187 17.35 10.82 -2.06
C GLN A 187 17.81 12.25 -2.27
N GLU A 188 19.12 12.52 -2.09
CA GLU A 188 19.69 13.87 -2.25
C GLU A 188 19.70 14.31 -3.73
N GLU A 189 19.69 13.35 -4.67
CA GLU A 189 19.62 13.62 -6.10
C GLU A 189 18.22 14.03 -6.59
N TYR A 190 17.14 13.79 -5.80
CA TYR A 190 15.75 14.05 -6.17
C TYR A 190 15.11 15.19 -5.34
N THR A 191 15.88 15.90 -4.52
CA THR A 191 15.48 17.10 -3.78
C THR A 191 16.01 18.36 -4.39
#